data_991b1f1c4de63a05c39572313fe05dda
#
_entry.id   991b1f1c4de63a05c39572313fe05dda
#
_cell.length_a   1.000
_cell.length_b   1.000
_cell.length_c   1.000
_cell.angle_alpha   90.00
_cell.angle_beta   90.00
_cell.angle_gamma   90.00
#
_symmetry.space_group_name_H-M   'P 1'
#
loop_
_entity.id
_entity.type
_entity.pdbx_description
1 polymer ?
#
loop_
_entity_poly.entity_id
_entity_poly.type
_entity_poly.pdbx_seq_one_letter_code
_entity_poly.pdbx_strand_id
1 'polypeptide(L)'
;EVKEGEQRVISGSVLSGRGADSPVDYLGRYHHQVAVLGQNKSRDLFGYLSVGTKKHSVFPVFLSKWLGEKAVEFTTSTNGSPRAMVPIGTYDTLIPMDILATQLLRSLLVGDIESAINLGCLELDEEDIALCTYSCPGKYEYGPVLREMLTQIEREG
;
A
#
# COMPACT_ATOMS: atom_id res chain seq x y z
N GLU A 1 -24.31 7.29 -2.59
CA GLU A 1 -24.97 6.61 -1.44
C GLU A 1 -23.95 5.71 -0.77
N VAL A 2 -23.79 5.89 0.54
CA VAL A 2 -22.90 5.07 1.35
C VAL A 2 -23.69 3.83 1.77
N LYS A 3 -23.21 2.64 1.40
CA LYS A 3 -23.90 1.37 1.74
C LYS A 3 -23.91 1.19 3.26
N GLU A 4 -25.01 0.69 3.83
CA GLU A 4 -25.07 0.32 5.24
C GLU A 4 -24.09 -0.82 5.54
N GLY A 5 -23.27 -0.67 6.57
CA GLY A 5 -22.26 -1.62 7.03
C GLY A 5 -21.12 -0.94 7.77
N GLU A 6 -20.25 -1.71 8.38
CA GLU A 6 -19.02 -1.15 8.95
C GLU A 6 -18.13 -0.60 7.83
N GLN A 7 -17.74 0.64 7.95
CA GLN A 7 -16.99 1.36 6.93
C GLN A 7 -15.76 2.00 7.55
N ARG A 8 -14.69 2.07 6.77
CA ARG A 8 -13.52 2.87 7.09
C ARG A 8 -13.53 4.12 6.25
N VAL A 9 -13.56 5.26 6.91
CA VAL A 9 -13.43 6.57 6.27
C VAL A 9 -11.95 6.92 6.18
N ILE A 10 -11.53 7.42 5.03
CA ILE A 10 -10.14 7.77 4.74
C ILE A 10 -10.11 9.21 4.27
N SER A 11 -9.29 10.03 4.93
CA SER A 11 -8.94 11.36 4.47
C SER A 11 -7.87 11.23 3.38
N GLY A 12 -8.22 11.57 2.15
CA GLY A 12 -7.35 11.38 0.97
C GLY A 12 -7.77 10.19 0.10
N SER A 13 -6.84 9.71 -0.70
CA SER A 13 -7.05 8.55 -1.58
C SER A 13 -6.96 7.22 -0.83
N VAL A 14 -7.41 6.15 -1.48
CA VAL A 14 -7.27 4.78 -0.94
C VAL A 14 -5.80 4.35 -0.83
N LEU A 15 -4.91 4.89 -1.67
CA LEU A 15 -3.49 4.51 -1.73
C LEU A 15 -2.64 5.32 -0.73
N SER A 16 -2.87 6.62 -0.64
CA SER A 16 -2.01 7.55 0.12
C SER A 16 -2.72 8.24 1.29
N GLY A 17 -4.02 7.96 1.48
CA GLY A 17 -4.80 8.58 2.55
C GLY A 17 -4.57 7.96 3.91
N ARG A 18 -4.97 8.69 4.95
CA ARG A 18 -4.96 8.21 6.33
C ARG A 18 -6.38 7.88 6.82
N GLY A 19 -6.51 6.90 7.71
CA GLY A 19 -7.78 6.64 8.38
C GLY A 19 -8.28 7.87 9.15
N ALA A 20 -9.55 8.20 8.99
CA ALA A 20 -10.20 9.26 9.75
C ALA A 20 -10.74 8.66 11.06
N ASP A 21 -9.82 8.44 12.01
CA ASP A 21 -10.13 7.94 13.34
C ASP A 21 -9.86 9.05 14.36
N SER A 22 -10.64 9.10 15.45
CA SER A 22 -10.40 10.05 16.52
C SER A 22 -8.96 9.87 17.09
N PRO A 23 -8.17 10.93 17.25
CA PRO A 23 -8.50 12.37 17.23
C PRO A 23 -8.33 13.05 15.85
N VAL A 24 -8.13 12.33 14.78
CA VAL A 24 -7.84 12.85 13.42
C VAL A 24 -9.00 12.59 12.45
N ASP A 25 -10.21 12.84 12.87
CA ASP A 25 -11.46 12.66 12.12
C ASP A 25 -11.82 13.81 11.16
N TYR A 26 -10.81 14.55 10.71
CA TYR A 26 -10.95 15.68 9.78
C TYR A 26 -10.17 15.46 8.49
N LEU A 27 -10.59 16.17 7.44
CA LEU A 27 -9.88 16.16 6.16
C LEU A 27 -8.50 16.81 6.31
N GLY A 28 -7.47 16.11 5.93
CA GLY A 28 -6.10 16.64 5.96
C GLY A 28 -5.95 17.89 5.08
N ARG A 29 -5.05 18.81 5.47
CA ARG A 29 -4.89 20.11 4.81
C ARG A 29 -4.64 20.01 3.30
N TYR A 30 -3.91 19.00 2.89
CA TYR A 30 -3.56 18.76 1.48
C TYR A 30 -4.41 17.69 0.81
N HIS A 31 -5.39 17.11 1.52
CA HIS A 31 -6.28 16.11 0.95
C HIS A 31 -7.48 16.79 0.27
N HIS A 32 -7.77 16.41 -0.95
CA HIS A 32 -8.87 16.97 -1.75
C HIS A 32 -10.08 16.05 -1.86
N GLN A 33 -10.02 14.87 -1.24
CA GLN A 33 -11.09 13.87 -1.31
C GLN A 33 -11.23 13.08 -0.01
N VAL A 34 -12.40 12.49 0.16
CA VAL A 34 -12.67 11.50 1.20
C VAL A 34 -13.00 10.19 0.50
N ALA A 35 -12.31 9.13 0.85
CA ALA A 35 -12.60 7.78 0.38
C ALA A 35 -13.29 6.98 1.49
N VAL A 36 -14.24 6.11 1.10
CA VAL A 36 -14.94 5.22 2.04
C VAL A 36 -14.80 3.79 1.55
N LEU A 37 -14.27 2.92 2.40
CA LEU A 37 -14.11 1.50 2.11
C LEU A 37 -15.00 0.66 2.99
N GLY A 38 -15.61 -0.38 2.40
CA GLY A 38 -16.30 -1.42 3.17
C GLY A 38 -15.29 -2.19 4.04
N GLN A 39 -15.59 -2.28 5.34
CA GLN A 39 -14.76 -3.03 6.27
C GLN A 39 -15.09 -4.53 6.14
N ASN A 40 -14.12 -5.32 5.70
CA ASN A 40 -14.28 -6.77 5.61
C ASN A 40 -13.51 -7.45 6.76
N LYS A 41 -14.25 -8.02 7.70
CA LYS A 41 -13.72 -8.78 8.83
C LYS A 41 -13.62 -10.29 8.54
N SER A 42 -14.25 -10.76 7.46
CA SER A 42 -14.24 -12.18 7.11
C SER A 42 -13.04 -12.53 6.25
N ARG A 43 -12.39 -13.64 6.56
CA ARG A 43 -11.39 -14.26 5.70
C ARG A 43 -12.03 -15.38 4.91
N ASP A 44 -11.92 -15.32 3.59
CA ASP A 44 -12.36 -16.40 2.72
C ASP A 44 -11.48 -17.65 2.96
N LEU A 45 -12.08 -18.71 3.41
CA LEU A 45 -11.40 -19.99 3.49
C LEU A 45 -11.07 -20.46 2.06
N PHE A 46 -9.81 -20.80 1.79
CA PHE A 46 -9.31 -21.16 0.45
C PHE A 46 -9.59 -20.11 -0.64
N GLY A 47 -9.62 -18.83 -0.29
CA GLY A 47 -9.88 -17.73 -1.22
C GLY A 47 -8.94 -17.68 -2.44
N TYR A 48 -7.75 -18.29 -2.34
CA TYR A 48 -6.76 -18.41 -3.42
C TYR A 48 -7.13 -19.49 -4.46
N LEU A 49 -8.00 -20.46 -4.11
CA LEU A 49 -8.53 -21.46 -5.03
C LEU A 49 -9.81 -21.02 -5.75
N SER A 50 -10.36 -19.86 -5.37
CA SER A 50 -11.55 -19.35 -6.01
C SER A 50 -11.24 -18.82 -7.41
N VAL A 51 -12.16 -19.02 -8.34
CA VAL A 51 -12.08 -18.50 -9.72
C VAL A 51 -11.98 -16.98 -9.74
N GLY A 52 -12.48 -16.29 -8.71
CA GLY A 52 -12.26 -14.89 -8.42
C GLY A 52 -12.79 -13.93 -9.48
N THR A 53 -13.99 -14.15 -10.03
CA THR A 53 -14.59 -13.31 -11.08
C THR A 53 -14.77 -11.84 -10.66
N LYS A 54 -14.90 -11.58 -9.34
CA LYS A 54 -15.07 -10.24 -8.76
C LYS A 54 -13.87 -9.83 -7.88
N LYS A 55 -12.80 -10.62 -7.85
CA LYS A 55 -11.62 -10.31 -7.04
C LYS A 55 -10.60 -9.53 -7.84
N HIS A 56 -10.05 -8.48 -7.21
CA HIS A 56 -8.94 -7.74 -7.76
C HIS A 56 -7.61 -8.38 -7.38
N SER A 57 -6.67 -8.42 -8.33
CA SER A 57 -5.28 -8.77 -8.08
C SER A 57 -4.37 -8.00 -9.04
N VAL A 58 -3.23 -7.57 -8.53
CA VAL A 58 -2.17 -6.96 -9.36
C VAL A 58 -1.67 -7.98 -10.39
N PHE A 59 -1.49 -9.22 -9.95
CA PHE A 59 -1.09 -10.32 -10.83
C PHE A 59 -2.29 -10.97 -11.52
N PRO A 60 -2.12 -11.52 -12.73
CA PRO A 60 -3.20 -12.18 -13.49
C PRO A 60 -3.54 -13.57 -12.94
N VAL A 61 -3.91 -13.65 -11.64
CA VAL A 61 -4.20 -14.90 -10.93
C VAL A 61 -5.69 -15.26 -11.03
N PHE A 62 -6.56 -14.24 -11.15
CA PHE A 62 -8.01 -14.43 -11.17
C PHE A 62 -8.61 -14.22 -12.56
N LEU A 63 -9.74 -14.91 -12.81
CA LEU A 63 -10.46 -14.84 -14.06
C LEU A 63 -11.00 -13.42 -14.36
N SER A 64 -11.25 -12.60 -13.31
CA SER A 64 -11.64 -11.19 -13.44
C SER A 64 -10.70 -10.38 -14.34
N LYS A 65 -9.39 -10.67 -14.32
CA LYS A 65 -8.41 -10.01 -15.18
C LYS A 65 -8.63 -10.30 -16.68
N TRP A 66 -9.14 -11.49 -16.99
CA TRP A 66 -9.39 -11.96 -18.36
C TRP A 66 -10.77 -11.55 -18.88
N LEU A 67 -11.74 -11.39 -17.99
CA LEU A 67 -13.11 -10.97 -18.35
C LEU A 67 -13.23 -9.45 -18.55
N GLY A 68 -12.18 -8.68 -18.24
CA GLY A 68 -12.15 -7.25 -18.50
C GLY A 68 -13.12 -6.41 -17.66
N GLU A 69 -13.55 -6.91 -16.50
CA GLU A 69 -14.34 -6.11 -15.55
C GLU A 69 -13.55 -4.88 -15.11
N LYS A 70 -14.08 -3.70 -15.41
CA LYS A 70 -13.45 -2.41 -15.13
C LYS A 70 -13.73 -1.86 -13.75
N ALA A 71 -14.75 -2.37 -13.05
CA ALA A 71 -15.15 -1.90 -11.71
C ALA A 71 -14.89 -2.99 -10.68
N VAL A 72 -13.98 -2.71 -9.75
CA VAL A 72 -13.64 -3.59 -8.63
C VAL A 72 -14.01 -2.88 -7.33
N GLU A 73 -14.74 -3.55 -6.46
CA GLU A 73 -15.01 -3.05 -5.12
C GLU A 73 -13.79 -3.34 -4.23
N PHE A 74 -13.09 -2.27 -3.83
CA PHE A 74 -12.04 -2.38 -2.82
C PHE A 74 -12.64 -2.51 -1.43
N THR A 75 -12.01 -3.37 -0.62
CA THR A 75 -12.32 -3.56 0.79
C THR A 75 -11.06 -3.39 1.63
N THR A 76 -11.19 -3.38 2.95
CA THR A 76 -10.04 -3.32 3.85
C THR A 76 -9.26 -4.63 3.96
N SER A 77 -9.64 -5.67 3.21
CA SER A 77 -8.93 -6.95 3.21
C SER A 77 -7.61 -6.86 2.44
N THR A 78 -6.52 -7.25 3.07
CA THR A 78 -5.20 -7.35 2.42
C THR A 78 -5.10 -8.54 1.45
N ASN A 79 -6.08 -9.44 1.44
CA ASN A 79 -6.13 -10.66 0.61
C ASN A 79 -4.85 -11.51 0.70
N GLY A 80 -4.28 -11.60 1.88
CA GLY A 80 -3.06 -12.38 2.14
C GLY A 80 -2.56 -12.22 3.56
N SER A 81 -1.53 -12.97 3.89
CA SER A 81 -0.83 -12.88 5.18
C SER A 81 0.51 -12.17 5.00
N PRO A 82 1.01 -11.47 6.02
CA PRO A 82 2.38 -10.93 6.01
C PRO A 82 3.40 -12.04 5.75
N ARG A 83 4.35 -11.79 4.88
CA ARG A 83 5.43 -12.71 4.50
C ARG A 83 6.73 -11.93 4.33
N ALA A 84 7.87 -12.63 4.26
CA ALA A 84 9.12 -12.00 3.90
C ALA A 84 9.02 -11.28 2.55
N MET A 85 9.74 -10.16 2.42
CA MET A 85 9.79 -9.41 1.18
C MET A 85 10.33 -10.28 0.05
N VAL A 86 9.63 -10.28 -1.07
CA VAL A 86 10.07 -10.93 -2.30
C VAL A 86 10.55 -9.84 -3.27
N PRO A 87 11.79 -9.89 -3.76
CA PRO A 87 12.29 -8.94 -4.75
C PRO A 87 11.62 -9.23 -6.10
N ILE A 88 10.59 -8.46 -6.41
CA ILE A 88 9.90 -8.52 -7.69
C ILE A 88 10.28 -7.30 -8.53
N GLY A 89 10.53 -7.50 -9.82
CA GLY A 89 10.88 -6.41 -10.74
C GLY A 89 9.77 -5.36 -10.92
N THR A 90 8.58 -5.60 -10.39
CA THR A 90 7.46 -4.64 -10.43
C THR A 90 7.77 -3.36 -9.66
N TYR A 91 8.54 -3.41 -8.57
CA TYR A 91 8.87 -2.21 -7.79
C TYR A 91 9.61 -1.16 -8.63
N ASP A 92 10.54 -1.61 -9.46
CA ASP A 92 11.33 -0.74 -10.32
C ASP A 92 10.50 -0.09 -11.45
N THR A 93 9.33 -0.65 -11.76
CA THR A 93 8.39 -0.07 -12.74
C THR A 93 7.36 0.87 -12.09
N LEU A 94 7.19 0.82 -10.79
CA LEU A 94 6.19 1.61 -10.05
C LEU A 94 6.74 2.94 -9.55
N ILE A 95 8.04 3.02 -9.28
CA ILE A 95 8.71 4.25 -8.88
C ILE A 95 9.16 4.98 -10.14
N PRO A 96 8.64 6.19 -10.43
CA PRO A 96 8.94 6.92 -11.66
C PRO A 96 10.26 7.69 -11.61
N MET A 97 11.15 7.32 -10.71
CA MET A 97 12.46 7.95 -10.50
C MET A 97 13.58 6.96 -10.80
N ASP A 98 14.76 7.46 -11.12
CA ASP A 98 15.96 6.64 -11.39
C ASP A 98 16.60 6.16 -10.08
N ILE A 99 15.85 5.34 -9.35
CA ILE A 99 16.21 4.78 -8.06
C ILE A 99 16.14 3.25 -8.14
N LEU A 100 17.06 2.58 -7.46
CA LEU A 100 17.05 1.12 -7.31
C LEU A 100 15.98 0.71 -6.27
N ALA A 101 14.70 0.71 -6.68
CA ALA A 101 13.54 0.56 -5.82
C ALA A 101 13.59 -0.69 -4.93
N THR A 102 13.92 -1.83 -5.51
CA THR A 102 13.96 -3.09 -4.77
C THR A 102 15.01 -3.06 -3.65
N GLN A 103 16.19 -2.53 -3.91
CA GLN A 103 17.28 -2.40 -2.95
C GLN A 103 16.93 -1.40 -1.86
N LEU A 104 16.38 -0.25 -2.25
CA LEU A 104 15.93 0.77 -1.31
C LEU A 104 14.87 0.24 -0.33
N LEU A 105 13.81 -0.40 -0.84
CA LEU A 105 12.76 -0.97 0.01
C LEU A 105 13.30 -2.02 0.99
N ARG A 106 14.32 -2.78 0.59
CA ARG A 106 14.99 -3.73 1.49
C ARG A 106 15.80 -3.02 2.58
N SER A 107 16.56 -1.98 2.23
CA SER A 107 17.32 -1.18 3.21
C SER A 107 16.39 -0.55 4.24
N LEU A 108 15.23 -0.02 3.80
CA LEU A 108 14.21 0.53 4.70
C LEU A 108 13.70 -0.54 5.69
N LEU A 109 13.38 -1.74 5.22
CA LEU A 109 12.87 -2.82 6.07
C LEU A 109 13.89 -3.36 7.07
N VAL A 110 15.18 -3.31 6.72
CA VAL A 110 16.27 -3.76 7.61
C VAL A 110 16.70 -2.67 8.58
N GLY A 111 16.34 -1.41 8.30
CA GLY A 111 16.78 -0.25 9.09
C GLY A 111 18.22 0.17 8.80
N ASP A 112 18.72 -0.10 7.59
CA ASP A 112 20.06 0.30 7.15
C ASP A 112 20.03 1.73 6.63
N ILE A 113 20.34 2.68 7.51
CA ILE A 113 20.30 4.12 7.25
C ILE A 113 21.29 4.51 6.14
N GLU A 114 22.52 4.05 6.24
CA GLU A 114 23.57 4.42 5.29
C GLU A 114 23.21 3.97 3.86
N SER A 115 22.80 2.73 3.71
CA SER A 115 22.34 2.22 2.42
C SER A 115 21.09 2.93 1.92
N ALA A 116 20.13 3.24 2.80
CA ALA A 116 18.92 3.94 2.43
C ALA A 116 19.20 5.36 1.90
N ILE A 117 20.09 6.11 2.55
CA ILE A 117 20.54 7.45 2.09
C ILE A 117 21.22 7.33 0.72
N ASN A 118 22.17 6.43 0.59
CA ASN A 118 22.91 6.22 -0.67
C ASN A 118 22.00 5.79 -1.84
N LEU A 119 20.88 5.15 -1.54
CA LEU A 119 19.87 4.71 -2.50
C LEU A 119 18.79 5.76 -2.77
N GLY A 120 18.85 6.93 -2.14
CA GLY A 120 17.98 8.07 -2.44
C GLY A 120 16.70 8.15 -1.59
N CYS A 121 16.66 7.60 -0.37
CA CYS A 121 15.47 7.69 0.49
C CYS A 121 15.08 9.13 0.86
N LEU A 122 16.04 10.08 0.81
CA LEU A 122 15.78 11.49 1.12
C LEU A 122 15.00 12.22 0.03
N GLU A 123 14.89 11.65 -1.16
CA GLU A 123 14.15 12.22 -2.28
C GLU A 123 12.69 11.75 -2.34
N LEU A 124 12.29 10.86 -1.40
CA LEU A 124 10.99 10.20 -1.41
C LEU A 124 10.07 10.71 -0.31
N ASP A 125 8.79 10.73 -0.62
CA ASP A 125 7.71 10.82 0.37
C ASP A 125 6.90 9.51 0.41
N GLU A 126 6.07 9.32 1.43
CA GLU A 126 5.26 8.11 1.60
C GLU A 126 4.35 7.82 0.40
N GLU A 127 3.89 8.88 -0.28
CA GLU A 127 3.03 8.77 -1.45
C GLU A 127 3.73 8.13 -2.65
N ASP A 128 5.03 8.37 -2.81
CA ASP A 128 5.81 7.85 -3.94
C ASP A 128 5.92 6.31 -3.90
N ILE A 129 5.95 5.75 -2.69
CA ILE A 129 6.06 4.29 -2.48
C ILE A 129 4.72 3.60 -2.18
N ALA A 130 3.61 4.35 -2.21
CA ALA A 130 2.28 3.80 -1.93
C ALA A 130 1.90 2.67 -2.90
N LEU A 131 2.26 2.78 -4.18
CA LEU A 131 2.04 1.72 -5.17
C LEU A 131 2.89 0.49 -4.90
N CYS A 132 4.07 0.64 -4.32
CA CYS A 132 4.90 -0.48 -3.88
C CYS A 132 4.24 -1.24 -2.74
N THR A 133 3.63 -0.52 -1.78
CA THR A 133 2.80 -1.13 -0.71
C THR A 133 1.64 -1.92 -1.31
N TYR A 134 0.92 -1.32 -2.25
CA TYR A 134 -0.23 -1.96 -2.90
C TYR A 134 0.15 -3.23 -3.66
N SER A 135 1.28 -3.23 -4.37
CA SER A 135 1.75 -4.36 -5.19
C SER A 135 2.50 -5.43 -4.38
N CYS A 136 2.83 -5.15 -3.11
CA CYS A 136 3.69 -6.00 -2.32
C CYS A 136 3.07 -7.37 -2.00
N PRO A 137 3.67 -8.49 -2.45
CA PRO A 137 3.20 -9.83 -2.10
C PRO A 137 3.37 -10.13 -0.62
N GLY A 138 4.39 -9.54 0.03
CA GLY A 138 4.69 -9.70 1.45
C GLY A 138 3.79 -8.89 2.38
N LYS A 139 2.93 -8.01 1.82
CA LYS A 139 2.00 -7.17 2.58
C LYS A 139 2.67 -6.19 3.54
N TYR A 140 3.83 -5.69 3.15
CA TYR A 140 4.49 -4.60 3.86
C TYR A 140 3.82 -3.26 3.55
N GLU A 141 3.74 -2.43 4.57
CA GLU A 141 3.37 -1.01 4.46
C GLU A 141 4.66 -0.19 4.46
N TYR A 142 5.15 0.19 3.29
CA TYR A 142 6.42 0.88 3.16
C TYR A 142 6.39 2.34 3.60
N GLY A 143 5.23 3.02 3.49
CA GLY A 143 5.08 4.42 3.89
C GLY A 143 5.50 4.70 5.33
N PRO A 144 4.90 4.03 6.34
CA PRO A 144 5.32 4.17 7.73
C PRO A 144 6.80 3.85 7.96
N VAL A 145 7.34 2.83 7.27
CA VAL A 145 8.76 2.45 7.40
C VAL A 145 9.67 3.57 6.88
N LEU A 146 9.33 4.17 5.73
CA LEU A 146 10.07 5.33 5.21
C LEU A 146 10.01 6.50 6.19
N ARG A 147 8.84 6.83 6.73
CA ARG A 147 8.68 7.93 7.69
C ARG A 147 9.51 7.71 8.96
N GLU A 148 9.54 6.50 9.47
CA GLU A 148 10.36 6.14 10.63
C GLU A 148 11.85 6.33 10.31
N MET A 149 12.31 5.85 9.15
CA MET A 149 13.68 6.02 8.68
C MET A 149 14.06 7.50 8.54
N LEU A 150 13.23 8.32 7.89
CA LEU A 150 13.48 9.75 7.72
C LEU A 150 13.53 10.48 9.07
N THR A 151 12.65 10.09 10.01
CA THR A 151 12.66 10.66 11.36
C THR A 151 13.92 10.29 12.14
N GLN A 152 14.43 9.06 11.94
CA GLN A 152 15.68 8.62 12.55
C GLN A 152 16.86 9.39 11.98
N ILE A 153 16.93 9.55 10.67
CA ILE A 153 17.99 10.35 10.00
C ILE A 153 17.97 11.79 10.51
N GLU A 154 16.80 12.42 10.63
CA GLU A 154 16.67 13.78 11.15
C GLU A 154 17.21 13.93 12.60
N ARG A 155 17.08 12.90 13.41
CA ARG A 155 17.55 12.91 14.81
C ARG A 155 19.03 12.61 14.95
N GLU A 156 19.59 11.81 14.09
CA GLU A 156 20.98 11.33 14.14
C GLU A 156 21.93 12.21 13.31
N GLY A 157 21.41 12.91 12.30
CA GLY A 157 22.16 13.79 11.40
C GLY A 157 22.30 15.20 11.89
#